data_35655f969a58ff53216938814a3dd18f
#
_entry.id   35655f969a58ff53216938814a3dd18f
#
_cell.length_a   1.000
_cell.length_b   1.000
_cell.length_c   1.000
_cell.angle_alpha   90.00
_cell.angle_beta   90.00
_cell.angle_gamma   90.00
#
_symmetry.space_group_name_H-M   'P 1'
#
loop_
_entity.id
_entity.type
_entity.pdbx_description
1 polymer ?
#
loop_
_entity_poly.entity_id
_entity_poly.type
_entity_poly.pdbx_seq_one_letter_code
_entity_poly.pdbx_strand_id
1 'polypeptide(L)'
;SNSMKKGFASVIEKLDAYQLAKYKNTIIDIANLSHPKSSLSLAEIVVDGKKMKVIDAIMKGITVSADTWEVANSEAGQEVAKAVKSGKITQEGKLGILAALRNIRSMLLNPRKEVIDALCNLVSNGDTIRKGKIMPYQIDYAYEVVKQEFATTADGRRVMEALEKGYEEAVPNLAEALPGKTCVMVDCSGSMH
;
A
#
# COMPACT_ATOMS: atom_id res chain seq x y z
N SER A 1 30.31 -11.94 -7.72
CA SER A 1 31.28 -11.31 -6.81
C SER A 1 30.86 -11.52 -5.36
N ASN A 2 31.79 -11.81 -4.46
CA ASN A 2 31.50 -12.04 -3.03
C ASN A 2 30.89 -10.80 -2.36
N SER A 3 31.24 -9.61 -2.80
CA SER A 3 30.68 -8.35 -2.31
C SER A 3 29.17 -8.26 -2.59
N MET A 4 28.75 -8.64 -3.80
CA MET A 4 27.32 -8.65 -4.17
C MET A 4 26.54 -9.67 -3.35
N LYS A 5 27.07 -10.89 -3.15
CA LYS A 5 26.42 -11.92 -2.31
C LYS A 5 26.23 -11.43 -0.88
N LYS A 6 27.24 -10.79 -0.29
CA LYS A 6 27.15 -10.20 1.06
C LYS A 6 26.09 -9.09 1.12
N GLY A 7 26.01 -8.26 0.09
CA GLY A 7 25.00 -7.21 -0.02
C GLY A 7 23.59 -7.78 -0.04
N PHE A 8 23.31 -8.77 -0.87
CA PHE A 8 22.00 -9.44 -0.91
C PHE A 8 21.65 -10.13 0.41
N ALA A 9 22.58 -10.84 1.00
CA ALA A 9 22.37 -11.48 2.31
C ALA A 9 21.98 -10.46 3.37
N SER A 10 22.69 -9.33 3.46
CA SER A 10 22.40 -8.25 4.42
C SER A 10 21.05 -7.59 4.18
N VAL A 11 20.57 -7.50 2.95
CA VAL A 11 19.22 -6.98 2.66
C VAL A 11 18.17 -7.96 3.14
N ILE A 12 18.29 -9.25 2.79
CA ILE A 12 17.32 -10.28 3.20
C ILE A 12 17.18 -10.36 4.72
N GLU A 13 18.28 -10.25 5.46
CA GLU A 13 18.30 -10.27 6.92
C GLU A 13 17.50 -9.12 7.56
N LYS A 14 17.31 -8.00 6.84
CA LYS A 14 16.59 -6.80 7.30
C LYS A 14 15.12 -6.74 6.86
N LEU A 15 14.70 -7.62 5.95
CA LEU A 15 13.31 -7.63 5.46
C LEU A 15 12.35 -8.06 6.57
N ASP A 16 11.18 -7.44 6.57
CA ASP A 16 10.09 -7.83 7.47
C ASP A 16 9.35 -9.10 6.99
N ALA A 17 8.46 -9.62 7.81
CA ALA A 17 7.71 -10.85 7.50
C ALA A 17 6.86 -10.72 6.24
N TYR A 18 6.29 -9.52 6.02
CA TYR A 18 5.49 -9.23 4.85
C TYR A 18 6.32 -9.24 3.56
N GLN A 19 7.44 -8.53 3.55
CA GLN A 19 8.32 -8.46 2.40
C GLN A 19 8.88 -9.84 2.04
N LEU A 20 9.25 -10.63 3.05
CA LEU A 20 9.71 -12.02 2.87
C LEU A 20 8.62 -12.91 2.29
N ALA A 21 7.39 -12.81 2.77
CA ALA A 21 6.25 -13.59 2.27
C ALA A 21 5.87 -13.18 0.83
N LYS A 22 5.81 -11.88 0.56
CA LYS A 22 5.44 -11.32 -0.74
C LYS A 22 6.37 -11.74 -1.87
N TYR A 23 7.67 -11.74 -1.60
CA TYR A 23 8.70 -12.04 -2.59
C TYR A 23 9.34 -13.42 -2.41
N LYS A 24 8.63 -14.37 -1.78
CA LYS A 24 9.18 -15.66 -1.35
C LYS A 24 9.98 -16.41 -2.44
N ASN A 25 9.47 -16.47 -3.67
CA ASN A 25 10.15 -17.18 -4.76
C ASN A 25 11.50 -16.54 -5.09
N THR A 26 11.51 -15.22 -5.29
CA THR A 26 12.75 -14.45 -5.55
C THR A 26 13.70 -14.55 -4.35
N ILE A 27 13.17 -14.52 -3.13
CA ILE A 27 13.98 -14.64 -1.91
C ILE A 27 14.61 -16.01 -1.79
N ILE A 28 13.92 -17.11 -2.13
CA ILE A 28 14.48 -18.46 -2.16
C ILE A 28 15.68 -18.50 -3.12
N ASP A 29 15.52 -17.97 -4.33
CA ASP A 29 16.60 -17.96 -5.32
C ASP A 29 17.80 -17.15 -4.85
N ILE A 30 17.57 -15.95 -4.31
CA ILE A 30 18.64 -15.09 -3.81
C ILE A 30 19.28 -15.69 -2.56
N ALA A 31 18.51 -16.30 -1.66
CA ALA A 31 19.02 -16.95 -0.44
C ALA A 31 19.91 -18.13 -0.78
N ASN A 32 19.55 -18.94 -1.77
CA ASN A 32 20.38 -20.05 -2.26
C ASN A 32 21.72 -19.59 -2.85
N LEU A 33 21.76 -18.37 -3.39
CA LEU A 33 22.99 -17.79 -3.97
C LEU A 33 23.83 -17.02 -2.95
N SER A 34 23.21 -16.36 -1.98
CA SER A 34 23.86 -15.42 -1.05
C SER A 34 24.09 -15.96 0.34
N HIS A 35 23.39 -17.06 0.71
CA HIS A 35 23.47 -17.72 2.02
C HIS A 35 23.32 -16.74 3.20
N PRO A 36 22.18 -16.03 3.34
CA PRO A 36 21.96 -15.13 4.47
C PRO A 36 21.93 -15.92 5.79
N LYS A 37 22.39 -15.29 6.85
CA LYS A 37 22.34 -15.90 8.19
C LYS A 37 20.95 -15.72 8.79
N SER A 38 20.18 -16.80 8.88
CA SER A 38 18.82 -16.75 9.45
C SER A 38 18.79 -16.18 10.87
N SER A 39 19.83 -16.42 11.66
CA SER A 39 19.96 -15.88 13.02
C SER A 39 19.97 -14.35 13.08
N LEU A 40 20.36 -13.67 12.00
CA LEU A 40 20.37 -12.21 11.89
C LEU A 40 19.05 -11.65 11.35
N SER A 41 18.15 -12.50 10.83
CA SER A 41 16.85 -12.05 10.36
C SER A 41 15.99 -11.50 11.49
N LEU A 42 15.36 -10.34 11.25
CA LEU A 42 14.48 -9.67 12.22
C LEU A 42 13.09 -10.31 12.28
N ALA A 43 12.63 -10.91 11.18
CA ALA A 43 11.28 -11.42 11.06
C ALA A 43 11.13 -12.81 11.69
N GLU A 44 10.15 -12.97 12.58
CA GLU A 44 9.81 -14.23 13.24
C GLU A 44 8.33 -14.56 13.07
N ILE A 45 8.02 -15.85 13.00
CA ILE A 45 6.65 -16.39 13.01
C ILE A 45 6.56 -17.53 14.02
N VAL A 46 5.33 -17.87 14.38
CA VAL A 46 5.03 -19.05 15.19
C VAL A 46 4.46 -20.14 14.27
N VAL A 47 5.12 -21.28 14.21
CA VAL A 47 4.69 -22.46 13.46
C VAL A 47 4.59 -23.61 14.47
N ASP A 48 3.42 -24.24 14.56
CA ASP A 48 3.14 -25.33 15.50
C ASP A 48 3.55 -25.01 16.96
N GLY A 49 3.30 -23.77 17.41
CA GLY A 49 3.63 -23.30 18.74
C GLY A 49 5.11 -22.98 18.99
N LYS A 50 5.98 -23.12 17.99
CA LYS A 50 7.41 -22.80 18.07
C LYS A 50 7.75 -21.54 17.29
N LYS A 51 8.55 -20.66 17.89
CA LYS A 51 9.10 -19.50 17.17
C LYS A 51 10.14 -19.95 16.15
N MET A 52 10.02 -19.44 14.95
CA MET A 52 10.93 -19.72 13.83
C MET A 52 11.20 -18.42 13.06
N LYS A 53 12.38 -18.29 12.48
CA LYS A 53 12.67 -17.20 11.55
C LYS A 53 11.89 -17.39 10.26
N VAL A 54 11.32 -16.30 9.74
CA VAL A 54 10.50 -16.33 8.51
C VAL A 54 11.29 -16.88 7.33
N ILE A 55 12.56 -16.51 7.22
CA ILE A 55 13.44 -17.02 6.17
C ILE A 55 13.61 -18.56 6.23
N ASP A 56 13.76 -19.12 7.43
CA ASP A 56 13.88 -20.57 7.60
C ASP A 56 12.58 -21.30 7.24
N ALA A 57 11.43 -20.70 7.57
CA ALA A 57 10.12 -21.22 7.19
C ALA A 57 9.96 -21.25 5.66
N ILE A 58 10.30 -20.16 4.99
CA ILE A 58 10.24 -20.05 3.52
C ILE A 58 11.16 -21.07 2.86
N MET A 59 12.40 -21.22 3.33
CA MET A 59 13.36 -22.19 2.81
C MET A 59 12.92 -23.64 3.02
N LYS A 60 12.12 -23.91 4.04
CA LYS A 60 11.51 -25.23 4.31
C LYS A 60 10.20 -25.45 3.55
N GLY A 61 9.77 -24.50 2.71
CA GLY A 61 8.51 -24.58 1.97
C GLY A 61 7.27 -24.38 2.82
N ILE A 62 7.41 -23.90 4.06
CA ILE A 62 6.27 -23.59 4.94
C ILE A 62 5.58 -22.34 4.39
N THR A 63 4.26 -22.40 4.28
CA THR A 63 3.46 -21.23 3.87
C THR A 63 3.51 -20.18 4.97
N VAL A 64 4.11 -19.05 4.68
CA VAL A 64 4.14 -17.88 5.56
C VAL A 64 3.05 -16.93 5.08
N SER A 65 2.03 -16.76 5.90
CA SER A 65 0.99 -15.75 5.73
C SER A 65 1.39 -14.52 6.55
N ALA A 66 1.56 -13.38 5.89
CA ALA A 66 1.66 -12.12 6.59
C ALA A 66 0.23 -11.57 6.71
N ASP A 67 -0.14 -11.12 7.90
CA ASP A 67 -1.46 -10.53 8.16
C ASP A 67 -1.55 -9.13 7.55
N THR A 68 -1.65 -9.08 6.21
CA THR A 68 -1.69 -7.85 5.43
C THR A 68 -2.93 -7.81 4.55
N TRP A 69 -3.37 -6.61 4.22
CA TRP A 69 -4.53 -6.41 3.34
C TRP A 69 -4.30 -7.01 1.94
N GLU A 70 -3.08 -7.08 1.44
CA GLU A 70 -2.75 -7.67 0.14
C GLU A 70 -2.88 -9.18 0.15
N VAL A 71 -2.43 -9.84 1.23
CA VAL A 71 -2.68 -11.27 1.46
C VAL A 71 -4.17 -11.51 1.61
N ALA A 72 -4.83 -10.67 2.41
CA ALA A 72 -6.27 -10.65 2.56
C ALA A 72 -7.00 -10.53 1.22
N ASN A 73 -6.52 -9.72 0.28
CA ASN A 73 -7.11 -9.57 -1.06
C ASN A 73 -6.74 -10.71 -2.02
N SER A 74 -5.56 -11.31 -1.90
CA SER A 74 -5.06 -12.32 -2.84
C SER A 74 -5.43 -13.76 -2.47
N GLU A 75 -5.54 -14.06 -1.18
CA GLU A 75 -5.99 -15.37 -0.68
C GLU A 75 -7.51 -15.44 -0.48
N ALA A 76 -8.15 -14.33 -0.77
CA ALA A 76 -9.52 -14.13 -0.42
C ALA A 76 -10.49 -14.96 -1.24
N GLY A 77 -10.80 -16.04 -0.70
CA GLY A 77 -12.19 -16.37 -0.59
C GLY A 77 -12.93 -15.23 0.15
N GLN A 78 -14.21 -15.08 -0.07
CA GLN A 78 -15.08 -14.00 0.42
C GLN A 78 -14.95 -13.65 1.92
N GLU A 79 -14.38 -14.51 2.76
CA GLU A 79 -14.22 -14.30 4.20
C GLU A 79 -13.11 -13.32 4.57
N VAL A 80 -12.04 -13.30 3.81
CA VAL A 80 -10.92 -12.40 4.06
C VAL A 80 -11.22 -11.02 3.49
N ALA A 81 -11.95 -10.94 2.38
CA ALA A 81 -12.54 -9.68 1.94
C ALA A 81 -13.47 -9.08 3.01
N LYS A 82 -14.15 -9.93 3.80
CA LYS A 82 -14.93 -9.49 4.97
C LYS A 82 -14.05 -8.97 6.12
N ALA A 83 -12.89 -9.56 6.36
CA ALA A 83 -11.96 -9.08 7.39
C ALA A 83 -11.28 -7.76 7.00
N VAL A 84 -10.94 -7.59 5.72
CA VAL A 84 -10.50 -6.31 5.12
C VAL A 84 -11.60 -5.27 5.26
N LYS A 85 -12.83 -5.64 4.97
CA LYS A 85 -14.03 -4.82 5.12
C LYS A 85 -14.43 -4.57 6.57
N SER A 86 -13.94 -5.36 7.54
CA SER A 86 -14.27 -5.22 8.97
C SER A 86 -13.38 -4.24 9.76
N GLY A 87 -12.60 -3.39 9.09
CA GLY A 87 -11.82 -2.34 9.72
C GLY A 87 -10.48 -2.77 10.34
N LYS A 88 -10.14 -4.05 10.35
CA LYS A 88 -8.84 -4.52 10.86
C LYS A 88 -7.64 -4.00 10.06
N ILE A 89 -7.89 -3.53 8.83
CA ILE A 89 -6.84 -3.01 7.94
C ILE A 89 -6.61 -1.51 8.13
N THR A 90 -7.63 -0.81 8.59
CA THR A 90 -7.54 0.63 8.84
C THR A 90 -7.04 0.95 10.24
N GLN A 91 -7.03 -0.02 11.16
CA GLN A 91 -6.42 0.14 12.47
C GLN A 91 -4.92 -0.07 12.33
N GLU A 92 -4.12 0.89 12.79
CA GLU A 92 -2.65 0.87 12.89
C GLU A 92 -1.84 1.20 11.62
N GLY A 93 -2.39 1.91 10.62
CA GLY A 93 -1.60 2.41 9.48
C GLY A 93 -1.07 1.31 8.54
N LYS A 94 -1.67 0.13 8.54
CA LYS A 94 -1.28 -0.98 7.66
C LYS A 94 -1.71 -0.77 6.21
N LEU A 95 -2.75 0.03 5.95
CA LEU A 95 -3.16 0.41 4.60
C LEU A 95 -2.51 1.72 4.20
N GLY A 96 -1.53 1.66 3.31
CA GLY A 96 -0.94 2.88 2.75
C GLY A 96 -1.95 3.67 1.94
N ILE A 97 -1.85 5.01 1.97
CA ILE A 97 -2.79 5.91 1.27
C ILE A 97 -2.91 5.60 -0.23
N LEU A 98 -1.82 5.27 -0.92
CA LEU A 98 -1.85 4.92 -2.34
C LEU A 98 -2.67 3.64 -2.59
N ALA A 99 -2.58 2.67 -1.69
CA ALA A 99 -3.38 1.45 -1.77
C ALA A 99 -4.86 1.73 -1.49
N ALA A 100 -5.17 2.63 -0.54
CA ALA A 100 -6.53 3.07 -0.28
C ALA A 100 -7.16 3.76 -1.50
N LEU A 101 -6.45 4.70 -2.13
CA LEU A 101 -6.91 5.38 -3.35
C LEU A 101 -7.19 4.39 -4.49
N ARG A 102 -6.34 3.39 -4.69
CA ARG A 102 -6.53 2.37 -5.74
C ARG A 102 -7.69 1.41 -5.47
N ASN A 103 -8.05 1.21 -4.22
CA ASN A 103 -9.12 0.29 -3.81
C ASN A 103 -10.41 0.99 -3.37
N ILE A 104 -10.52 2.30 -3.57
CA ILE A 104 -11.63 3.14 -3.11
C ILE A 104 -13.00 2.63 -3.61
N ARG A 105 -13.06 2.22 -4.88
CA ARG A 105 -14.24 1.63 -5.50
C ARG A 105 -14.70 0.37 -4.76
N SER A 106 -13.77 -0.53 -4.44
CA SER A 106 -14.09 -1.78 -3.72
C SER A 106 -14.61 -1.51 -2.31
N MET A 107 -14.13 -0.46 -1.63
CA MET A 107 -14.58 -0.06 -0.31
C MET A 107 -16.00 0.53 -0.35
N LEU A 108 -16.34 1.25 -1.42
CA LEU A 108 -17.65 1.87 -1.60
C LEU A 108 -18.72 0.91 -2.15
N LEU A 109 -18.35 -0.19 -2.79
CA LEU A 109 -19.32 -1.20 -3.25
C LEU A 109 -20.07 -1.89 -2.09
N ASN A 110 -19.40 -2.06 -0.94
CA ASN A 110 -20.02 -2.58 0.28
C ASN A 110 -19.60 -1.72 1.47
N PRO A 111 -20.13 -0.51 1.60
CA PRO A 111 -19.66 0.44 2.58
C PRO A 111 -19.99 -0.02 4.00
N ARG A 112 -19.00 0.08 4.89
CA ARG A 112 -19.16 -0.03 6.32
C ARG A 112 -18.74 1.28 6.95
N LYS A 113 -19.47 1.74 7.91
CA LYS A 113 -19.25 3.05 8.54
C LYS A 113 -17.79 3.22 8.98
N GLU A 114 -17.24 2.23 9.68
CA GLU A 114 -15.88 2.26 10.21
C GLU A 114 -14.82 2.34 9.10
N VAL A 115 -15.06 1.63 7.99
CA VAL A 115 -14.16 1.65 6.83
C VAL A 115 -14.21 3.00 6.11
N ILE A 116 -15.41 3.54 5.93
CA ILE A 116 -15.59 4.85 5.28
C ILE A 116 -15.02 5.97 6.17
N ASP A 117 -15.26 5.94 7.48
CA ASP A 117 -14.71 6.91 8.41
C ASP A 117 -13.16 6.90 8.39
N ALA A 118 -12.57 5.71 8.42
CA ALA A 118 -11.12 5.54 8.34
C ALA A 118 -10.55 5.95 6.98
N LEU A 119 -11.24 5.64 5.88
CA LEU A 119 -10.87 6.06 4.52
C LEU A 119 -10.88 7.58 4.41
N CYS A 120 -11.96 8.25 4.85
CA CYS A 120 -12.06 9.70 4.85
C CYS A 120 -10.92 10.36 5.64
N ASN A 121 -10.64 9.84 6.84
CA ASN A 121 -9.54 10.33 7.66
C ASN A 121 -8.17 10.13 6.99
N LEU A 122 -7.96 8.99 6.34
CA LEU A 122 -6.69 8.67 5.68
C LEU A 122 -6.44 9.59 4.48
N VAL A 123 -7.44 9.76 3.60
CA VAL A 123 -7.28 10.51 2.35
C VAL A 123 -7.30 12.02 2.53
N SER A 124 -7.82 12.54 3.66
CA SER A 124 -7.81 13.96 4.00
C SER A 124 -6.65 14.37 4.91
N ASN A 125 -5.82 13.43 5.37
CA ASN A 125 -4.74 13.70 6.30
C ASN A 125 -3.47 14.16 5.59
N GLY A 126 -3.11 15.44 5.72
CA GLY A 126 -1.96 16.06 5.07
C GLY A 126 -0.63 15.38 5.41
N ASP A 127 -0.42 14.93 6.65
CA ASP A 127 0.82 14.23 7.03
C ASP A 127 0.96 12.89 6.31
N THR A 128 -0.14 12.16 6.19
CA THR A 128 -0.17 10.88 5.46
C THR A 128 0.10 11.09 3.97
N ILE A 129 -0.49 12.13 3.40
CA ILE A 129 -0.32 12.52 1.99
C ILE A 129 1.14 12.90 1.72
N ARG A 130 1.73 13.76 2.56
CA ARG A 130 3.13 14.18 2.43
C ARG A 130 4.11 13.02 2.61
N LYS A 131 3.95 12.21 3.65
CA LYS A 131 4.79 11.02 3.89
C LYS A 131 4.66 9.98 2.78
N GLY A 132 3.45 9.80 2.25
CA GLY A 132 3.16 8.91 1.12
C GLY A 132 3.59 9.46 -0.24
N LYS A 133 4.05 10.72 -0.31
CA LYS A 133 4.39 11.44 -1.56
C LYS A 133 3.27 11.32 -2.61
N ILE A 134 2.04 11.46 -2.16
CA ILE A 134 0.86 11.36 -3.02
C ILE A 134 0.78 12.61 -3.89
N MET A 135 0.67 12.39 -5.19
CA MET A 135 0.54 13.48 -6.16
C MET A 135 -0.93 13.83 -6.39
N PRO A 136 -1.27 15.10 -6.66
CA PRO A 136 -2.65 15.55 -6.86
C PRO A 136 -3.42 14.71 -7.88
N TYR A 137 -2.81 14.33 -9.00
CA TYR A 137 -3.48 13.54 -10.04
C TYR A 137 -3.93 12.15 -9.57
N GLN A 138 -3.28 11.57 -8.54
CA GLN A 138 -3.65 10.27 -7.98
C GLN A 138 -4.94 10.37 -7.17
N ILE A 139 -5.14 11.52 -6.51
CA ILE A 139 -6.36 11.81 -5.76
C ILE A 139 -7.49 12.19 -6.74
N ASP A 140 -7.18 12.97 -7.76
CA ASP A 140 -8.11 13.35 -8.80
C ASP A 140 -8.69 12.13 -9.53
N TYR A 141 -7.83 11.18 -9.90
CA TYR A 141 -8.29 9.92 -10.49
C TYR A 141 -9.25 9.16 -9.56
N ALA A 142 -8.94 9.07 -8.29
CA ALA A 142 -9.82 8.42 -7.31
C ALA A 142 -11.15 9.18 -7.15
N TYR A 143 -11.10 10.51 -7.16
CA TYR A 143 -12.27 11.37 -7.12
C TYR A 143 -13.20 11.14 -8.31
N GLU A 144 -12.67 11.09 -9.53
CA GLU A 144 -13.47 10.84 -10.73
C GLU A 144 -14.15 9.47 -10.69
N VAL A 145 -13.48 8.42 -10.20
CA VAL A 145 -14.09 7.10 -9.99
C VAL A 145 -15.27 7.19 -9.02
N VAL A 146 -15.10 7.87 -7.88
CA VAL A 146 -16.17 8.01 -6.89
C VAL A 146 -17.33 8.84 -7.45
N LYS A 147 -17.02 9.92 -8.14
CA LYS A 147 -18.01 10.80 -8.78
C LYS A 147 -18.87 10.07 -9.81
N GLN A 148 -18.25 9.25 -10.65
CA GLN A 148 -18.97 8.51 -11.70
C GLN A 148 -19.90 7.44 -11.14
N GLU A 149 -19.49 6.72 -10.11
CA GLU A 149 -20.21 5.54 -9.64
C GLU A 149 -20.99 5.75 -8.33
N PHE A 150 -20.58 6.69 -7.48
CA PHE A 150 -21.08 6.81 -6.09
C PHE A 150 -21.55 8.22 -5.69
N ALA A 151 -21.58 9.21 -6.60
CA ALA A 151 -21.95 10.59 -6.29
C ALA A 151 -23.35 10.72 -5.66
N THR A 152 -24.26 9.82 -5.97
CA THR A 152 -25.63 9.83 -5.45
C THR A 152 -25.74 9.26 -4.03
N THR A 153 -24.73 8.51 -3.57
CA THR A 153 -24.73 7.88 -2.25
C THR A 153 -24.21 8.83 -1.16
N ALA A 154 -24.67 8.66 0.08
CA ALA A 154 -24.20 9.46 1.20
C ALA A 154 -22.69 9.25 1.47
N ASP A 155 -22.24 7.98 1.42
CA ASP A 155 -20.84 7.64 1.64
C ASP A 155 -19.95 8.12 0.50
N GLY A 156 -20.43 8.05 -0.75
CA GLY A 156 -19.72 8.60 -1.90
C GLY A 156 -19.47 10.09 -1.76
N ARG A 157 -20.48 10.87 -1.38
CA ARG A 157 -20.32 12.32 -1.15
C ARG A 157 -19.33 12.63 -0.04
N ARG A 158 -19.39 11.90 1.09
CA ARG A 158 -18.42 12.05 2.19
C ARG A 158 -16.99 11.78 1.74
N VAL A 159 -16.81 10.73 0.94
CA VAL A 159 -15.49 10.39 0.40
C VAL A 159 -15.01 11.44 -0.61
N MET A 160 -15.89 11.98 -1.44
CA MET A 160 -15.55 13.08 -2.36
C MET A 160 -15.06 14.32 -1.61
N GLU A 161 -15.78 14.75 -0.57
CA GLU A 161 -15.36 15.86 0.31
C GLU A 161 -13.99 15.62 0.97
N ALA A 162 -13.72 14.38 1.37
CA ALA A 162 -12.43 14.01 1.96
C ALA A 162 -11.31 14.03 0.90
N LEU A 163 -11.58 13.59 -0.32
CA LEU A 163 -10.64 13.63 -1.44
C LEU A 163 -10.34 15.06 -1.89
N GLU A 164 -11.32 15.97 -1.91
CA GLU A 164 -11.12 17.39 -2.20
C GLU A 164 -10.13 18.01 -1.20
N LYS A 165 -10.34 17.78 0.09
CA LYS A 165 -9.38 18.16 1.12
C LYS A 165 -7.98 17.58 0.89
N GLY A 166 -7.94 16.29 0.57
CA GLY A 166 -6.68 15.60 0.28
C GLY A 166 -5.97 16.16 -0.94
N TYR A 167 -6.70 16.56 -1.95
CA TYR A 167 -6.13 17.20 -3.13
C TYR A 167 -5.39 18.50 -2.77
N GLU A 168 -6.00 19.37 -1.98
CA GLU A 168 -5.36 20.60 -1.51
C GLU A 168 -4.08 20.31 -0.72
N GLU A 169 -4.09 19.29 0.13
CA GLU A 169 -2.92 18.85 0.91
C GLU A 169 -1.83 18.18 0.06
N ALA A 170 -2.16 17.68 -1.13
CA ALA A 170 -1.21 17.06 -2.05
C ALA A 170 -0.48 18.08 -2.95
N VAL A 171 -1.05 19.25 -3.16
CA VAL A 171 -0.44 20.32 -4.00
C VAL A 171 0.99 20.65 -3.60
N PRO A 172 1.35 20.77 -2.30
CA PRO A 172 2.74 20.99 -1.89
C PRO A 172 3.72 19.87 -2.22
N ASN A 173 3.26 18.67 -2.61
CA ASN A 173 4.13 17.59 -3.07
C ASN A 173 4.60 17.81 -4.52
N LEU A 174 3.97 18.73 -5.25
CA LEU A 174 4.52 19.25 -6.50
C LEU A 174 5.77 20.07 -6.17
N ALA A 175 6.65 20.22 -7.15
CA ALA A 175 7.87 20.99 -6.98
C ALA A 175 7.57 22.37 -6.37
N GLU A 176 8.52 22.91 -5.59
CA GLU A 176 8.46 24.30 -5.11
C GLU A 176 8.13 25.24 -6.26
N ALA A 177 7.38 26.28 -5.96
CA ALA A 177 7.02 27.29 -6.94
C ALA A 177 8.28 27.80 -7.65
N LEU A 178 8.28 27.78 -8.97
CA LEU A 178 9.39 28.27 -9.76
C LEU A 178 9.61 29.76 -9.46
N PRO A 179 10.85 30.17 -9.13
CA PRO A 179 11.11 31.57 -8.84
C PRO A 179 10.94 32.43 -10.11
N GLY A 180 10.28 33.58 -9.97
CA GLY A 180 10.10 34.54 -11.04
C GLY A 180 8.80 34.37 -11.86
N LYS A 181 8.79 34.91 -13.07
CA LYS A 181 7.65 34.83 -13.98
C LYS A 181 7.67 33.49 -14.71
N THR A 182 6.64 32.68 -14.49
CA THR A 182 6.52 31.36 -15.13
C THR A 182 5.46 31.42 -16.25
N CYS A 183 5.81 30.91 -17.44
CA CYS A 183 4.88 30.68 -18.52
C CYS A 183 4.61 29.18 -18.66
N VAL A 184 3.34 28.79 -18.61
CA VAL A 184 2.92 27.41 -18.85
C VAL A 184 2.42 27.32 -20.29
N MET A 185 3.09 26.52 -21.11
CA MET A 185 2.64 26.21 -22.46
C MET A 185 1.98 24.83 -22.47
N VAL A 186 0.76 24.77 -22.96
CA VAL A 186 0.01 23.52 -23.09
C VAL A 186 -0.08 23.17 -24.57
N ASP A 187 0.42 22.01 -24.94
CA ASP A 187 0.27 21.47 -26.28
C ASP A 187 -1.13 20.81 -26.39
N CYS A 188 -1.96 21.37 -27.24
CA CYS A 188 -3.32 20.88 -27.54
C CYS A 188 -3.39 20.20 -28.91
N SER A 189 -2.26 19.70 -29.44
CA SER A 189 -2.24 19.00 -30.73
C SER A 189 -3.04 17.70 -30.67
N GLY A 190 -3.59 17.27 -31.81
CA GLY A 190 -4.43 16.07 -31.91
C GLY A 190 -3.73 14.77 -31.55
N SER A 191 -2.38 14.76 -31.46
CA SER A 191 -1.58 13.60 -31.00
C SER A 191 -1.63 13.41 -29.47
N MET A 192 -2.19 14.36 -28.73
CA MET A 192 -2.31 14.30 -27.25
C MET A 192 -3.66 13.74 -26.77
N HIS A 193 -4.52 13.28 -27.70
CA HIS A 193 -5.83 12.65 -27.41
C HIS A 193 -5.81 11.15 -27.57
#